data_6f3937483defce3de36f34152ba2c347
#
_entry.id   6f3937483defce3de36f34152ba2c347
#
_cell.length_a   1.000
_cell.length_b   1.000
_cell.length_c   1.000
_cell.angle_alpha   90.00
_cell.angle_beta   90.00
_cell.angle_gamma   90.00
#
_symmetry.space_group_name_H-M   'P 1'
#
loop_
_entity.id
_entity.type
_entity.pdbx_description
1 polymer ?
#
loop_
_entity_poly.entity_id
_entity_poly.type
_entity_poly.pdbx_seq_one_letter_code
_entity_poly.pdbx_strand_id
1 'polypeptide(L)'
;MQELIKKEIDGVIKKINNNMRLYKNETPKITSSLKYSDNMSQDGDWTGSFWLGMVIMAAAYCAEDNISEYIEYIDSYYDFYSERLESGYKDHDLGFLYQLYAVDAFRLTNDNKYREMAVKAAQLLMCRYNKNGGFIRAWRQLVLPQESGRIIIDCMMNLPLLFCASQMSGMKYLEKGAANHADAALNCIREDGSIYHTYFFDTISGEPLYGANEGGYDDESCWSRGLAWAVYGFYLAWQHTGKKKYLDVSFRTADYFISHLNDDYMPMWDFAVKEGMKCYGCIDTSAAAIAASAFYRLYDVSENEKYRDYADKMLMTMMTKYSHAHDENSEVLLEKCYCGGFDENGERIVNQWSAIFGDYFYMEALLKRSGFDIDMWKLN
;
A
#
# COMPACT_ATOMS: atom_id res chain seq x y z
N MET A 1 24.77 10.31 -1.02
CA MET A 1 23.33 10.00 -1.02
C MET A 1 22.70 10.27 -2.39
N GLN A 2 22.63 11.51 -2.90
CA GLN A 2 21.92 11.83 -4.15
C GLN A 2 22.40 11.05 -5.38
N GLU A 3 23.72 10.92 -5.57
CA GLU A 3 24.29 10.14 -6.68
C GLU A 3 23.94 8.65 -6.60
N LEU A 4 23.95 8.09 -5.37
CA LEU A 4 23.56 6.70 -5.14
C LEU A 4 22.07 6.47 -5.45
N ILE A 5 21.20 7.38 -4.99
CA ILE A 5 19.76 7.32 -5.28
C ILE A 5 19.50 7.41 -6.79
N LYS A 6 20.16 8.33 -7.49
CA LYS A 6 20.03 8.45 -8.93
C LYS A 6 20.41 7.15 -9.64
N LYS A 7 21.58 6.58 -9.28
CA LYS A 7 22.01 5.28 -9.83
C LYS A 7 21.00 4.19 -9.56
N GLU A 8 20.43 4.15 -8.36
CA GLU A 8 19.42 3.16 -7.98
C GLU A 8 18.14 3.32 -8.82
N ILE A 9 17.66 4.56 -9.01
CA ILE A 9 16.51 4.84 -9.88
C ILE A 9 16.79 4.39 -11.32
N ASP A 10 17.98 4.63 -11.87
CA ASP A 10 18.35 4.17 -13.21
C ASP A 10 18.24 2.65 -13.32
N GLY A 11 18.66 1.91 -12.29
CA GLY A 11 18.50 0.46 -12.21
C GLY A 11 17.03 0.04 -12.14
N VAL A 12 16.22 0.72 -11.32
CA VAL A 12 14.77 0.49 -11.20
C VAL A 12 14.07 0.69 -12.56
N ILE A 13 14.32 1.81 -13.24
CA ILE A 13 13.71 2.10 -14.55
C ILE A 13 14.12 1.06 -15.59
N LYS A 14 15.41 0.67 -15.65
CA LYS A 14 15.88 -0.40 -16.54
C LYS A 14 15.13 -1.70 -16.28
N LYS A 15 14.94 -2.07 -15.03
CA LYS A 15 14.22 -3.29 -14.64
C LYS A 15 12.73 -3.22 -15.03
N ILE A 16 12.05 -2.10 -14.80
CA ILE A 16 10.66 -1.89 -15.22
C ILE A 16 10.54 -2.08 -16.75
N ASN A 17 11.42 -1.46 -17.55
CA ASN A 17 11.40 -1.59 -18.99
C ASN A 17 11.64 -3.03 -19.47
N ASN A 18 12.46 -3.81 -18.78
CA ASN A 18 12.66 -5.22 -19.08
C ASN A 18 11.42 -6.04 -18.72
N ASN A 19 10.83 -5.81 -17.55
CA ASN A 19 9.65 -6.53 -17.08
C ASN A 19 8.39 -6.22 -17.91
N MET A 20 8.23 -5.01 -18.44
CA MET A 20 7.14 -4.67 -19.39
C MET A 20 7.14 -5.58 -20.64
N ARG A 21 8.33 -6.07 -21.06
CA ARG A 21 8.43 -7.01 -22.19
C ARG A 21 8.03 -8.43 -21.82
N LEU A 22 8.13 -8.78 -20.54
CA LEU A 22 7.81 -10.11 -20.01
C LEU A 22 6.34 -10.23 -19.63
N TYR A 23 5.77 -9.22 -18.96
CA TYR A 23 4.43 -9.27 -18.41
C TYR A 23 3.39 -8.79 -19.44
N LYS A 24 2.46 -9.68 -19.82
CA LYS A 24 1.40 -9.38 -20.77
C LYS A 24 0.09 -9.95 -20.24
N ASN A 25 -0.88 -9.07 -19.99
CA ASN A 25 -2.23 -9.44 -19.53
C ASN A 25 -2.26 -10.21 -18.19
N GLU A 26 -1.17 -10.19 -17.45
CA GLU A 26 -1.02 -10.77 -16.11
C GLU A 26 -0.25 -9.80 -15.25
N THR A 27 -0.44 -9.87 -13.93
CA THR A 27 0.24 -8.95 -13.01
C THR A 27 1.12 -9.72 -12.01
N PRO A 28 2.30 -9.17 -11.66
CA PRO A 28 3.14 -9.76 -10.64
C PRO A 28 2.49 -9.66 -9.26
N LYS A 29 2.79 -10.63 -8.38
CA LYS A 29 2.21 -10.72 -7.04
C LYS A 29 3.29 -10.82 -5.97
N ILE A 30 3.68 -12.03 -5.64
CA ILE A 30 4.75 -12.38 -4.69
C ILE A 30 5.60 -13.50 -5.29
N THR A 31 6.87 -13.59 -4.93
CA THR A 31 7.74 -14.68 -5.40
C THR A 31 8.81 -15.03 -4.40
N SER A 32 9.18 -16.32 -4.34
CA SER A 32 10.32 -16.82 -3.58
C SER A 32 11.59 -16.98 -4.42
N SER A 33 11.48 -16.82 -5.76
CA SER A 33 12.55 -17.14 -6.72
C SER A 33 13.26 -15.91 -7.29
N LEU A 34 12.93 -14.69 -6.85
CA LEU A 34 13.34 -13.41 -7.43
C LEU A 34 12.80 -13.19 -8.87
N LYS A 35 11.84 -14.00 -9.32
CA LYS A 35 11.16 -13.85 -10.60
C LYS A 35 9.67 -13.87 -10.43
N TYR A 36 9.02 -12.75 -10.73
CA TYR A 36 7.57 -12.67 -10.70
C TYR A 36 6.90 -13.52 -11.76
N SER A 37 7.57 -13.73 -12.91
CA SER A 37 7.09 -14.61 -13.98
C SER A 37 6.81 -16.04 -13.54
N ASP A 38 7.37 -16.49 -12.40
CA ASP A 38 7.07 -17.78 -11.80
C ASP A 38 5.73 -17.81 -11.05
N ASN A 39 5.13 -16.64 -10.72
CA ASN A 39 3.89 -16.53 -9.94
C ASN A 39 3.08 -15.28 -10.30
N MET A 40 2.58 -15.23 -11.55
CA MET A 40 1.74 -14.15 -12.04
C MET A 40 0.27 -14.35 -11.64
N SER A 41 -0.46 -13.26 -11.51
CA SER A 41 -1.90 -13.26 -11.27
C SER A 41 -2.67 -12.98 -12.55
N GLN A 42 -3.62 -13.85 -12.88
CA GLN A 42 -4.51 -13.71 -14.04
C GLN A 42 -5.75 -12.85 -13.76
N ASP A 43 -6.05 -12.60 -12.50
CA ASP A 43 -7.18 -11.76 -12.07
C ASP A 43 -6.76 -10.47 -11.38
N GLY A 44 -5.43 -10.22 -11.29
CA GLY A 44 -4.84 -9.04 -10.66
C GLY A 44 -4.76 -9.11 -9.13
N ASP A 45 -5.38 -10.09 -8.48
CA ASP A 45 -5.44 -10.18 -7.02
C ASP A 45 -5.74 -8.79 -6.40
N TRP A 46 -5.23 -8.49 -5.21
CA TRP A 46 -5.25 -7.14 -4.64
C TRP A 46 -3.98 -6.32 -5.01
N THR A 47 -2.97 -6.97 -5.54
CA THR A 47 -1.63 -6.42 -5.74
C THR A 47 -1.33 -5.92 -7.16
N GLY A 48 -2.15 -6.29 -8.15
CA GLY A 48 -1.79 -6.12 -9.57
C GLY A 48 -1.48 -4.69 -9.99
N SER A 49 -2.19 -3.72 -9.43
CA SER A 49 -1.98 -2.31 -9.81
C SER A 49 -0.75 -1.66 -9.19
N PHE A 50 -0.09 -2.27 -8.22
CA PHE A 50 1.22 -1.79 -7.78
C PHE A 50 2.23 -1.84 -8.93
N TRP A 51 2.17 -2.89 -9.76
CA TRP A 51 2.97 -2.96 -10.97
C TRP A 51 2.66 -1.81 -11.94
N LEU A 52 1.39 -1.58 -12.25
CA LEU A 52 1.01 -0.51 -13.17
C LEU A 52 1.30 0.88 -12.59
N GLY A 53 1.18 1.05 -11.27
CA GLY A 53 1.63 2.25 -10.57
C GLY A 53 3.13 2.51 -10.76
N MET A 54 3.98 1.46 -10.72
CA MET A 54 5.41 1.60 -11.02
C MET A 54 5.65 1.99 -12.48
N VAL A 55 4.91 1.42 -13.43
CA VAL A 55 4.99 1.79 -14.85
C VAL A 55 4.58 3.25 -15.06
N ILE A 56 3.52 3.71 -14.39
CA ILE A 56 3.06 5.11 -14.45
C ILE A 56 4.10 6.06 -13.82
N MET A 57 4.70 5.70 -12.69
CA MET A 57 5.79 6.49 -12.09
C MET A 57 7.00 6.56 -13.03
N ALA A 58 7.34 5.45 -13.70
CA ALA A 58 8.42 5.42 -14.69
C ALA A 58 8.11 6.32 -15.89
N ALA A 59 6.89 6.25 -16.43
CA ALA A 59 6.42 7.13 -17.51
C ALA A 59 6.53 8.60 -17.14
N ALA A 60 6.11 8.96 -15.92
CA ALA A 60 6.19 10.34 -15.44
C ALA A 60 7.63 10.82 -15.22
N TYR A 61 8.50 9.94 -14.72
CA TYR A 61 9.92 10.24 -14.48
C TYR A 61 10.69 10.40 -15.79
N CYS A 62 10.41 9.58 -16.80
CA CYS A 62 11.05 9.55 -18.11
C CYS A 62 10.33 10.41 -19.17
N ALA A 63 9.54 11.39 -18.78
CA ALA A 63 8.52 12.09 -19.56
C ALA A 63 8.92 12.60 -20.98
N GLU A 64 10.19 12.73 -21.29
CA GLU A 64 10.66 13.15 -22.62
C GLU A 64 11.04 11.98 -23.54
N ASP A 65 11.37 10.81 -22.97
CA ASP A 65 11.84 9.64 -23.71
C ASP A 65 10.80 8.51 -23.67
N ASN A 66 10.18 8.17 -24.82
CA ASN A 66 9.32 6.98 -25.01
C ASN A 66 8.01 6.95 -24.18
N ILE A 67 7.43 8.08 -23.79
CA ILE A 67 6.16 8.12 -23.05
C ILE A 67 5.03 7.33 -23.75
N SER A 68 5.03 7.27 -25.09
CA SER A 68 4.06 6.51 -25.88
C SER A 68 4.13 5.00 -25.59
N GLU A 69 5.32 4.42 -25.41
CA GLU A 69 5.47 3.00 -25.11
C GLU A 69 4.87 2.66 -23.74
N TYR A 70 5.07 3.52 -22.73
CA TYR A 70 4.44 3.35 -21.42
C TYR A 70 2.91 3.49 -21.49
N ILE A 71 2.40 4.48 -22.23
CA ILE A 71 0.94 4.69 -22.38
C ILE A 71 0.31 3.49 -23.09
N GLU A 72 0.89 3.00 -24.17
CA GLU A 72 0.42 1.80 -24.88
C GLU A 72 0.41 0.58 -23.97
N TYR A 73 1.43 0.41 -23.14
CA TYR A 73 1.49 -0.69 -22.18
C TYR A 73 0.41 -0.57 -21.10
N ILE A 74 0.23 0.62 -20.51
CA ILE A 74 -0.82 0.89 -19.53
C ILE A 74 -2.21 0.64 -20.16
N ASP A 75 -2.40 1.08 -21.40
CA ASP A 75 -3.66 0.92 -22.15
C ASP A 75 -3.98 -0.54 -22.44
N SER A 76 -2.97 -1.38 -22.66
CA SER A 76 -3.16 -2.82 -22.90
C SER A 76 -3.84 -3.56 -21.74
N TYR A 77 -3.84 -3.00 -20.52
CA TYR A 77 -4.53 -3.55 -19.36
C TYR A 77 -5.96 -3.02 -19.17
N TYR A 78 -6.45 -2.14 -20.06
CA TYR A 78 -7.77 -1.52 -19.89
C TYR A 78 -8.91 -2.55 -19.86
N ASP A 79 -8.93 -3.49 -20.78
CA ASP A 79 -9.97 -4.52 -20.84
C ASP A 79 -9.89 -5.45 -19.63
N PHE A 80 -8.69 -5.82 -19.21
CA PHE A 80 -8.44 -6.63 -18.01
C PHE A 80 -9.09 -6.00 -16.75
N TYR A 81 -8.86 -4.72 -16.48
CA TYR A 81 -9.45 -4.03 -15.31
C TYR A 81 -10.92 -3.71 -15.51
N SER A 82 -11.37 -3.47 -16.74
CA SER A 82 -12.78 -3.27 -17.06
C SER A 82 -13.61 -4.54 -16.82
N GLU A 83 -13.14 -5.70 -17.28
CA GLU A 83 -13.79 -7.00 -17.06
C GLU A 83 -13.81 -7.37 -15.57
N ARG A 84 -12.74 -7.05 -14.84
CA ARG A 84 -12.69 -7.26 -13.39
C ARG A 84 -13.76 -6.47 -12.64
N LEU A 85 -14.10 -5.25 -13.07
CA LEU A 85 -15.21 -4.47 -12.50
C LEU A 85 -16.58 -5.09 -12.79
N GLU A 86 -16.74 -5.77 -13.91
CA GLU A 86 -18.04 -6.39 -14.26
C GLU A 86 -18.25 -7.74 -13.55
N SER A 87 -17.29 -8.62 -13.63
CA SER A 87 -17.44 -10.05 -13.26
C SER A 87 -16.60 -10.49 -12.07
N GLY A 88 -15.51 -9.81 -11.78
CA GLY A 88 -14.55 -10.22 -10.76
C GLY A 88 -15.07 -10.11 -9.33
N TYR A 89 -14.41 -10.84 -8.44
CA TYR A 89 -14.60 -10.67 -7.00
C TYR A 89 -14.18 -9.25 -6.56
N LYS A 90 -14.97 -8.65 -5.70
CA LYS A 90 -14.79 -7.27 -5.24
C LYS A 90 -14.74 -7.23 -3.72
N ASP A 91 -13.60 -6.81 -3.18
CA ASP A 91 -13.42 -6.53 -1.76
C ASP A 91 -13.05 -5.06 -1.50
N HIS A 92 -12.48 -4.77 -0.35
CA HIS A 92 -12.05 -3.42 -0.01
C HIS A 92 -10.80 -2.97 -0.76
N ASP A 93 -10.03 -3.89 -1.34
CA ASP A 93 -8.79 -3.60 -2.10
C ASP A 93 -9.04 -3.03 -3.51
N LEU A 94 -10.30 -2.82 -3.87
CA LEU A 94 -10.63 -1.99 -5.05
C LEU A 94 -9.92 -0.63 -5.01
N GLY A 95 -9.63 -0.10 -3.81
CA GLY A 95 -8.89 1.14 -3.65
C GLY A 95 -7.48 1.04 -4.21
N PHE A 96 -6.67 0.07 -3.79
CA PHE A 96 -5.32 -0.16 -4.32
C PHE A 96 -5.35 -0.36 -5.84
N LEU A 97 -6.28 -1.20 -6.32
CA LEU A 97 -6.34 -1.54 -7.74
C LEU A 97 -6.67 -0.35 -8.63
N TYR A 98 -7.67 0.43 -8.28
CA TYR A 98 -8.16 1.47 -9.21
C TYR A 98 -7.61 2.86 -8.90
N GLN A 99 -7.03 3.09 -7.70
CA GLN A 99 -6.23 4.27 -7.45
C GLN A 99 -4.96 4.24 -8.31
N LEU A 100 -4.14 3.19 -8.16
CA LEU A 100 -2.84 3.07 -8.81
C LEU A 100 -2.91 2.75 -10.31
N TYR A 101 -4.07 2.34 -10.81
CA TYR A 101 -4.28 2.17 -12.24
C TYR A 101 -5.16 3.28 -12.81
N ALA A 102 -6.46 3.30 -12.49
CA ALA A 102 -7.42 4.13 -13.21
C ALA A 102 -7.27 5.63 -12.87
N VAL A 103 -7.08 6.00 -11.59
CA VAL A 103 -6.87 7.41 -11.22
C VAL A 103 -5.56 7.92 -11.82
N ASP A 104 -4.48 7.17 -11.69
CA ASP A 104 -3.16 7.64 -12.12
C ASP A 104 -2.98 7.56 -13.64
N ALA A 105 -3.60 6.59 -14.33
CA ALA A 105 -3.67 6.59 -15.80
C ALA A 105 -4.49 7.77 -16.33
N PHE A 106 -5.59 8.16 -15.65
CA PHE A 106 -6.32 9.39 -16.00
C PHE A 106 -5.45 10.63 -15.83
N ARG A 107 -4.69 10.73 -14.74
CA ARG A 107 -3.76 11.87 -14.53
C ARG A 107 -2.68 11.96 -15.60
N LEU A 108 -2.16 10.80 -16.03
CA LEU A 108 -1.10 10.73 -17.04
C LEU A 108 -1.63 11.06 -18.45
N THR A 109 -2.82 10.56 -18.81
CA THR A 109 -3.32 10.56 -20.19
C THR A 109 -4.44 11.58 -20.45
N ASN A 110 -5.14 12.00 -19.38
CA ASN A 110 -6.40 12.79 -19.44
C ASN A 110 -7.52 12.08 -20.25
N ASP A 111 -7.47 10.75 -20.39
CA ASP A 111 -8.49 9.97 -21.09
C ASP A 111 -9.66 9.63 -20.14
N ASN A 112 -10.87 10.07 -20.52
CA ASN A 112 -12.07 9.90 -19.70
C ASN A 112 -12.43 8.44 -19.42
N LYS A 113 -12.01 7.48 -20.22
CA LYS A 113 -12.27 6.05 -19.96
C LYS A 113 -11.71 5.60 -18.59
N TYR A 114 -10.54 6.09 -18.21
CA TYR A 114 -9.93 5.80 -16.90
C TYR A 114 -10.67 6.51 -15.75
N ARG A 115 -11.11 7.76 -15.98
CA ARG A 115 -11.94 8.49 -15.01
C ARG A 115 -13.25 7.75 -14.73
N GLU A 116 -13.93 7.27 -15.76
CA GLU A 116 -15.19 6.51 -15.64
C GLU A 116 -14.95 5.21 -14.89
N MET A 117 -13.85 4.50 -15.18
CA MET A 117 -13.42 3.29 -14.47
C MET A 117 -13.18 3.56 -12.98
N ALA A 118 -12.43 4.61 -12.63
CA ALA A 118 -12.14 4.98 -11.24
C ALA A 118 -13.42 5.31 -10.46
N VAL A 119 -14.33 6.08 -11.05
CA VAL A 119 -15.63 6.43 -10.43
C VAL A 119 -16.48 5.18 -10.21
N LYS A 120 -16.54 4.27 -11.18
CA LYS A 120 -17.26 3.00 -11.06
C LYS A 120 -16.67 2.12 -9.95
N ALA A 121 -15.35 1.99 -9.89
CA ALA A 121 -14.67 1.25 -8.83
C ALA A 121 -14.97 1.82 -7.43
N ALA A 122 -14.96 3.14 -7.29
CA ALA A 122 -15.30 3.83 -6.05
C ALA A 122 -16.76 3.56 -5.62
N GLN A 123 -17.70 3.56 -6.57
CA GLN A 123 -19.10 3.22 -6.29
C GLN A 123 -19.23 1.75 -5.82
N LEU A 124 -18.51 0.82 -6.43
CA LEU A 124 -18.49 -0.59 -6.04
C LEU A 124 -17.85 -0.78 -4.66
N LEU A 125 -16.79 -0.04 -4.34
CA LEU A 125 -16.19 -0.04 -2.99
C LEU A 125 -17.22 0.42 -1.94
N MET A 126 -18.02 1.45 -2.25
CA MET A 126 -19.09 1.92 -1.37
C MET A 126 -20.24 0.92 -1.18
N CYS A 127 -20.40 -0.09 -2.02
CA CYS A 127 -21.35 -1.18 -1.76
C CYS A 127 -20.99 -2.00 -0.51
N ARG A 128 -19.76 -1.88 -0.02
CA ARG A 128 -19.29 -2.52 1.22
C ARG A 128 -19.50 -1.65 2.47
N TYR A 129 -19.97 -0.43 2.30
CA TYR A 129 -20.11 0.52 3.39
C TYR A 129 -21.25 0.15 4.35
N ASN A 130 -20.93 0.07 5.64
CA ASN A 130 -21.90 -0.01 6.72
C ASN A 130 -22.23 1.40 7.22
N LYS A 131 -23.45 1.84 7.00
CA LYS A 131 -23.89 3.21 7.36
C LYS A 131 -24.03 3.44 8.88
N ASN A 132 -24.27 2.39 9.66
CA ASN A 132 -24.48 2.50 11.09
C ASN A 132 -23.15 2.72 11.83
N GLY A 133 -22.12 1.94 11.47
CA GLY A 133 -20.78 2.08 12.04
C GLY A 133 -19.86 3.02 11.25
N GLY A 134 -20.26 3.49 10.06
CA GLY A 134 -19.49 4.42 9.27
C GLY A 134 -18.24 3.80 8.60
N PHE A 135 -18.21 2.51 8.35
CA PHE A 135 -17.02 1.81 7.87
C PHE A 135 -17.24 0.99 6.60
N ILE A 136 -16.15 0.71 5.88
CA ILE A 136 -16.08 -0.20 4.73
C ILE A 136 -15.65 -1.57 5.26
N ARG A 137 -16.42 -2.60 4.95
CA ARG A 137 -16.17 -3.98 5.41
C ARG A 137 -14.97 -4.59 4.69
N ALA A 138 -14.08 -5.21 5.46
CA ALA A 138 -12.97 -5.98 4.92
C ALA A 138 -13.43 -7.34 4.36
N TRP A 139 -12.69 -7.89 3.41
CA TRP A 139 -12.75 -9.23 2.83
C TRP A 139 -14.15 -9.76 2.40
N ARG A 140 -14.25 -11.08 2.17
CA ARG A 140 -15.33 -11.70 1.40
C ARG A 140 -16.66 -11.85 2.14
N GLN A 141 -16.61 -12.17 3.43
CA GLN A 141 -17.75 -12.81 4.07
C GLN A 141 -18.73 -11.78 4.64
N LEU A 142 -19.60 -11.25 3.78
CA LEU A 142 -20.67 -10.36 4.23
C LEU A 142 -21.88 -11.09 4.84
N VAL A 143 -21.91 -12.44 4.73
CA VAL A 143 -23.05 -13.26 5.15
C VAL A 143 -22.94 -13.76 6.60
N LEU A 144 -21.73 -13.79 7.16
CA LEU A 144 -21.55 -14.17 8.57
C LEU A 144 -21.60 -12.89 9.43
N PRO A 145 -22.52 -12.78 10.40
CA PRO A 145 -22.69 -11.57 11.19
C PRO A 145 -21.40 -11.09 11.86
N GLN A 146 -20.62 -12.01 12.43
CA GLN A 146 -19.33 -11.72 13.07
C GLN A 146 -18.27 -11.21 12.10
N GLU A 147 -18.33 -11.61 10.83
CA GLU A 147 -17.40 -11.21 9.78
C GLU A 147 -17.80 -9.90 9.12
N SER A 148 -19.09 -9.61 9.07
CA SER A 148 -19.64 -8.45 8.37
C SER A 148 -19.39 -7.11 9.09
N GLY A 149 -18.95 -7.14 10.36
CA GLY A 149 -18.55 -5.99 11.16
C GLY A 149 -17.06 -5.70 11.16
N ARG A 150 -16.27 -6.42 10.38
CA ARG A 150 -14.81 -6.34 10.40
C ARG A 150 -14.27 -5.26 9.47
N ILE A 151 -13.30 -4.48 10.00
CA ILE A 151 -12.41 -3.62 9.23
C ILE A 151 -10.96 -4.07 9.40
N ILE A 152 -10.08 -3.70 8.49
CA ILE A 152 -8.63 -3.82 8.65
C ILE A 152 -7.94 -2.50 8.36
N ILE A 153 -6.79 -2.29 8.98
CA ILE A 153 -6.03 -1.04 8.88
C ILE A 153 -5.58 -0.74 7.45
N ASP A 154 -5.35 -1.76 6.64
CA ASP A 154 -4.96 -1.69 5.23
C ASP A 154 -5.96 -0.87 4.40
N CYS A 155 -7.25 -0.90 4.79
CA CYS A 155 -8.29 -0.15 4.09
C CYS A 155 -8.07 1.36 4.11
N MET A 156 -7.25 1.88 5.02
CA MET A 156 -6.86 3.29 5.03
C MET A 156 -6.16 3.71 3.74
N MET A 157 -5.40 2.80 3.12
CA MET A 157 -4.73 3.01 1.83
C MET A 157 -5.67 2.87 0.62
N ASN A 158 -6.88 2.36 0.83
CA ASN A 158 -7.91 2.23 -0.19
C ASN A 158 -8.82 3.47 -0.30
N LEU A 159 -8.78 4.36 0.70
CA LEU A 159 -9.63 5.55 0.76
C LEU A 159 -9.29 6.63 -0.30
N PRO A 160 -8.04 6.80 -0.75
CA PRO A 160 -7.71 7.77 -1.80
C PRO A 160 -8.58 7.63 -3.05
N LEU A 161 -8.92 6.40 -3.48
CA LEU A 161 -9.84 6.18 -4.59
C LEU A 161 -11.18 6.91 -4.40
N LEU A 162 -11.76 6.86 -3.19
CA LEU A 162 -13.04 7.50 -2.89
C LEU A 162 -12.93 9.03 -2.91
N PHE A 163 -11.85 9.57 -2.38
CA PHE A 163 -11.59 11.01 -2.39
C PHE A 163 -11.38 11.52 -3.81
N CYS A 164 -10.52 10.85 -4.60
CA CYS A 164 -10.27 11.21 -6.00
C CYS A 164 -11.53 11.07 -6.85
N ALA A 165 -12.28 9.98 -6.72
CA ALA A 165 -13.53 9.78 -7.46
C ALA A 165 -14.61 10.81 -7.07
N SER A 166 -14.67 11.26 -5.81
CA SER A 166 -15.53 12.37 -5.39
C SER A 166 -15.17 13.67 -6.12
N GLN A 167 -13.88 13.98 -6.23
CA GLN A 167 -13.41 15.16 -6.97
C GLN A 167 -13.74 15.07 -8.46
N MET A 168 -13.51 13.89 -9.06
CA MET A 168 -13.77 13.65 -10.49
C MET A 168 -15.25 13.73 -10.87
N SER A 169 -16.14 13.26 -9.97
CA SER A 169 -17.56 13.06 -10.29
C SER A 169 -18.51 14.07 -9.62
N GLY A 170 -18.06 14.76 -8.57
CA GLY A 170 -18.90 15.59 -7.72
C GLY A 170 -19.76 14.79 -6.71
N MET A 171 -19.64 13.46 -6.65
CA MET A 171 -20.41 12.58 -5.78
C MET A 171 -19.91 12.63 -4.32
N LYS A 172 -20.40 13.60 -3.57
CA LYS A 172 -19.95 13.90 -2.18
C LYS A 172 -20.10 12.76 -1.17
N TYR A 173 -20.95 11.78 -1.42
CA TYR A 173 -21.10 10.62 -0.53
C TYR A 173 -19.85 9.73 -0.52
N LEU A 174 -19.02 9.74 -1.59
CA LEU A 174 -17.77 8.99 -1.68
C LEU A 174 -16.74 9.52 -0.66
N GLU A 175 -16.46 10.82 -0.67
CA GLU A 175 -15.51 11.43 0.27
C GLU A 175 -16.04 11.36 1.71
N LYS A 176 -17.37 11.46 1.92
CA LYS A 176 -17.97 11.29 3.24
C LYS A 176 -17.80 9.87 3.75
N GLY A 177 -18.00 8.86 2.89
CA GLY A 177 -17.78 7.45 3.24
C GLY A 177 -16.33 7.18 3.61
N ALA A 178 -15.37 7.71 2.84
CA ALA A 178 -13.94 7.63 3.15
C ALA A 178 -13.58 8.27 4.50
N ALA A 179 -14.05 9.50 4.74
CA ALA A 179 -13.81 10.21 6.00
C ALA A 179 -14.41 9.48 7.21
N ASN A 180 -15.62 8.91 7.06
CA ASN A 180 -16.24 8.12 8.12
C ASN A 180 -15.46 6.82 8.41
N HIS A 181 -14.96 6.15 7.36
CA HIS A 181 -14.12 4.96 7.56
C HIS A 181 -12.81 5.32 8.28
N ALA A 182 -12.17 6.44 7.93
CA ALA A 182 -10.99 6.93 8.64
C ALA A 182 -11.30 7.24 10.12
N ASP A 183 -12.51 7.72 10.43
CA ASP A 183 -12.96 7.92 11.82
C ASP A 183 -13.16 6.56 12.53
N ALA A 184 -13.75 5.56 11.88
CA ALA A 184 -13.90 4.22 12.45
C ALA A 184 -12.54 3.53 12.67
N ALA A 185 -11.58 3.71 11.74
CA ALA A 185 -10.25 3.14 11.84
C ALA A 185 -9.40 3.71 13.01
N LEU A 186 -9.79 4.83 13.60
CA LEU A 186 -9.16 5.31 14.86
C LEU A 186 -9.23 4.28 15.99
N ASN A 187 -10.22 3.38 15.98
CA ASN A 187 -10.34 2.29 16.95
C ASN A 187 -9.22 1.23 16.79
N CYS A 188 -8.58 1.14 15.62
CA CYS A 188 -7.42 0.29 15.44
C CYS A 188 -6.17 0.81 16.16
N ILE A 189 -6.15 2.08 16.62
CA ILE A 189 -4.95 2.72 17.15
C ILE A 189 -4.96 2.63 18.68
N ARG A 190 -3.94 1.98 19.25
CA ARG A 190 -3.74 1.90 20.69
C ARG A 190 -3.15 3.21 21.26
N GLU A 191 -3.24 3.39 22.57
CA GLU A 191 -2.77 4.60 23.26
C GLU A 191 -1.27 4.84 23.07
N ASP A 192 -0.47 3.78 23.03
CA ASP A 192 0.99 3.84 22.85
C ASP A 192 1.44 4.10 21.40
N GLY A 193 0.50 4.10 20.44
CA GLY A 193 0.77 4.28 19.01
C GLY A 193 0.94 2.97 18.24
N SER A 194 0.89 1.81 18.90
CA SER A 194 0.75 0.52 18.23
C SER A 194 -0.64 0.35 17.63
N ILE A 195 -0.86 -0.74 16.87
CA ILE A 195 -2.15 -0.94 16.18
C ILE A 195 -2.71 -2.35 16.41
N TYR A 196 -4.03 -2.45 16.30
CA TYR A 196 -4.70 -3.67 15.89
C TYR A 196 -4.77 -3.69 14.34
N HIS A 197 -4.42 -4.81 13.73
CA HIS A 197 -4.63 -4.98 12.29
C HIS A 197 -6.11 -4.98 11.94
N THR A 198 -6.92 -5.67 12.74
CA THR A 198 -8.35 -5.89 12.55
C THR A 198 -9.14 -5.26 13.69
N TYR A 199 -10.30 -4.67 13.39
CA TYR A 199 -11.22 -4.21 14.40
C TYR A 199 -12.66 -4.63 14.06
N PHE A 200 -13.42 -5.02 15.07
CA PHE A 200 -14.79 -5.49 14.91
C PHE A 200 -15.81 -4.48 15.45
N PHE A 201 -16.91 -4.37 14.74
CA PHE A 201 -18.05 -3.52 15.06
C PHE A 201 -19.34 -4.32 15.05
N ASP A 202 -20.29 -3.96 15.90
CA ASP A 202 -21.66 -4.41 15.75
C ASP A 202 -22.29 -3.79 14.50
N THR A 203 -22.78 -4.61 13.58
CA THR A 203 -23.26 -4.14 12.28
C THR A 203 -24.62 -3.45 12.32
N ILE A 204 -25.37 -3.62 13.44
CA ILE A 204 -26.72 -3.04 13.65
C ILE A 204 -26.62 -1.73 14.41
N SER A 205 -25.93 -1.73 15.55
CA SER A 205 -25.75 -0.51 16.35
C SER A 205 -24.64 0.40 15.80
N GLY A 206 -23.62 -0.18 15.13
CA GLY A 206 -22.43 0.53 14.70
C GLY A 206 -21.37 0.71 15.80
N GLU A 207 -21.61 0.18 17.00
CA GLU A 207 -20.71 0.33 18.13
C GLU A 207 -19.41 -0.48 17.93
N PRO A 208 -18.23 0.05 18.33
CA PRO A 208 -16.98 -0.67 18.34
C PRO A 208 -17.01 -1.80 19.39
N LEU A 209 -16.43 -2.96 19.06
CA LEU A 209 -16.43 -4.15 19.93
C LEU A 209 -15.03 -4.45 20.47
N TYR A 210 -14.13 -4.91 19.61
CA TYR A 210 -12.76 -5.30 19.99
C TYR A 210 -11.82 -5.28 18.83
N GLY A 211 -10.50 -5.19 19.12
CA GLY A 211 -9.42 -5.33 18.17
C GLY A 211 -8.84 -6.73 18.17
N ALA A 212 -8.20 -7.11 17.05
CA ALA A 212 -7.44 -8.34 16.87
C ALA A 212 -6.28 -8.09 15.90
N ASN A 213 -5.35 -9.04 15.77
CA ASN A 213 -4.19 -8.85 14.92
C ASN A 213 -3.93 -10.04 13.99
N GLU A 214 -4.88 -10.31 13.08
CA GLU A 214 -4.79 -11.45 12.14
C GLU A 214 -3.53 -11.42 11.25
N GLY A 215 -2.97 -10.24 10.96
CA GLY A 215 -1.71 -10.10 10.21
C GLY A 215 -0.43 -10.30 11.06
N GLY A 216 -0.53 -10.20 12.38
CA GLY A 216 0.60 -10.19 13.32
C GLY A 216 0.91 -11.51 13.98
N TYR A 217 1.78 -11.46 14.99
CA TYR A 217 2.22 -12.64 15.76
C TYR A 217 1.08 -13.20 16.63
N ASP A 218 0.38 -12.32 17.35
CA ASP A 218 -0.82 -12.61 18.12
C ASP A 218 -1.73 -11.36 18.20
N ASP A 219 -2.90 -11.48 18.85
CA ASP A 219 -3.88 -10.39 18.91
C ASP A 219 -3.39 -9.13 19.64
N GLU A 220 -2.45 -9.28 20.58
CA GLU A 220 -1.86 -8.17 21.31
C GLU A 220 -0.54 -7.66 20.69
N SER A 221 -0.05 -8.31 19.64
CA SER A 221 1.15 -7.90 18.93
C SER A 221 0.95 -6.66 18.06
N CYS A 222 1.97 -6.25 17.34
CA CYS A 222 1.89 -5.13 16.39
C CYS A 222 2.62 -5.49 15.09
N TRP A 223 1.85 -5.89 14.10
CA TRP A 223 2.35 -6.21 12.77
C TRP A 223 2.93 -4.96 12.08
N SER A 224 4.22 -5.02 11.69
CA SER A 224 4.95 -3.84 11.21
C SER A 224 4.37 -3.22 9.94
N ARG A 225 3.95 -4.06 8.97
CA ARG A 225 3.34 -3.53 7.73
C ARG A 225 1.96 -2.93 7.99
N GLY A 226 1.17 -3.52 8.88
CA GLY A 226 -0.09 -2.91 9.30
C GLY A 226 0.12 -1.55 9.94
N LEU A 227 1.16 -1.41 10.77
CA LEU A 227 1.53 -0.11 11.33
C LEU A 227 1.99 0.88 10.26
N ALA A 228 2.77 0.43 9.28
CA ALA A 228 3.16 1.28 8.14
C ALA A 228 1.94 1.75 7.32
N TRP A 229 0.94 0.89 7.12
CA TRP A 229 -0.34 1.27 6.52
C TRP A 229 -1.08 2.34 7.33
N ALA A 230 -1.06 2.22 8.67
CA ALA A 230 -1.64 3.24 9.54
C ALA A 230 -0.92 4.59 9.40
N VAL A 231 0.41 4.61 9.45
CA VAL A 231 1.20 5.85 9.29
C VAL A 231 0.83 6.54 7.98
N TYR A 232 0.90 5.82 6.87
CA TYR A 232 0.67 6.43 5.57
C TYR A 232 -0.80 6.73 5.33
N GLY A 233 -1.71 5.81 5.63
CA GLY A 233 -3.13 5.98 5.39
C GLY A 233 -3.76 7.11 6.20
N PHE A 234 -3.34 7.33 7.45
CA PHE A 234 -3.78 8.48 8.23
C PHE A 234 -3.19 9.80 7.73
N TYR A 235 -1.94 9.80 7.24
CA TYR A 235 -1.41 10.96 6.51
C TYR A 235 -2.27 11.30 5.30
N LEU A 236 -2.62 10.31 4.46
CA LEU A 236 -3.46 10.50 3.28
C LEU A 236 -4.87 10.97 3.65
N ALA A 237 -5.47 10.42 4.70
CA ALA A 237 -6.76 10.90 5.21
C ALA A 237 -6.70 12.37 5.64
N TRP A 238 -5.61 12.81 6.29
CA TRP A 238 -5.38 14.22 6.57
C TRP A 238 -5.20 15.04 5.29
N GLN A 239 -4.40 14.59 4.36
CA GLN A 239 -4.12 15.26 3.09
C GLN A 239 -5.42 15.57 2.31
N HIS A 240 -6.37 14.65 2.31
CA HIS A 240 -7.65 14.80 1.61
C HIS A 240 -8.70 15.60 2.41
N THR A 241 -8.65 15.58 3.74
CA THR A 241 -9.72 16.16 4.58
C THR A 241 -9.32 17.41 5.35
N GLY A 242 -8.01 17.66 5.53
CA GLY A 242 -7.49 18.72 6.40
C GLY A 242 -7.70 18.46 7.90
N LYS A 243 -8.27 17.33 8.31
CA LYS A 243 -8.58 17.05 9.74
C LYS A 243 -7.31 16.69 10.51
N LYS A 244 -6.86 17.63 11.37
CA LYS A 244 -5.62 17.50 12.15
C LYS A 244 -5.50 16.20 12.94
N LYS A 245 -6.61 15.66 13.46
CA LYS A 245 -6.61 14.41 14.23
C LYS A 245 -5.96 13.23 13.49
N TYR A 246 -6.10 13.16 12.16
CA TYR A 246 -5.47 12.11 11.35
C TYR A 246 -3.96 12.31 11.26
N LEU A 247 -3.50 13.54 11.06
CA LEU A 247 -2.08 13.85 11.06
C LEU A 247 -1.43 13.55 12.43
N ASP A 248 -2.11 13.89 13.53
CA ASP A 248 -1.63 13.59 14.89
C ASP A 248 -1.49 12.07 15.13
N VAL A 249 -2.41 11.27 14.58
CA VAL A 249 -2.32 9.80 14.61
C VAL A 249 -1.16 9.32 13.76
N SER A 250 -0.99 9.84 12.54
CA SER A 250 0.13 9.48 11.67
C SER A 250 1.49 9.73 12.35
N PHE A 251 1.67 10.86 13.03
CA PHE A 251 2.88 11.12 13.81
C PHE A 251 3.07 10.13 14.96
N ARG A 252 2.02 9.86 15.73
CA ARG A 252 2.09 8.95 16.88
C ARG A 252 2.45 7.52 16.47
N THR A 253 1.85 7.03 15.40
CA THR A 253 2.14 5.70 14.85
C THR A 253 3.54 5.65 14.21
N ALA A 254 3.99 6.73 13.56
CA ALA A 254 5.37 6.86 13.05
C ALA A 254 6.41 6.84 14.18
N ASP A 255 6.12 7.50 15.29
CA ASP A 255 7.02 7.52 16.46
C ASP A 255 7.15 6.14 17.11
N TYR A 256 6.03 5.40 17.19
CA TYR A 256 6.05 4.01 17.63
C TYR A 256 6.90 3.14 16.67
N PHE A 257 6.67 3.25 15.37
CA PHE A 257 7.44 2.52 14.35
C PHE A 257 8.95 2.75 14.49
N ILE A 258 9.36 4.02 14.58
CA ILE A 258 10.76 4.41 14.72
C ILE A 258 11.39 3.83 15.98
N SER A 259 10.68 3.83 17.11
CA SER A 259 11.20 3.36 18.38
C SER A 259 11.40 1.84 18.47
N HIS A 260 10.88 1.08 17.49
CA HIS A 260 10.96 -0.38 17.43
C HIS A 260 11.80 -0.92 16.27
N LEU A 261 12.51 -0.04 15.53
CA LEU A 261 13.46 -0.47 14.51
C LEU A 261 14.64 -1.18 15.13
N ASN A 262 15.20 -2.16 14.42
CA ASN A 262 16.44 -2.83 14.79
C ASN A 262 17.68 -1.94 14.52
N ASP A 263 18.87 -2.45 14.85
CA ASP A 263 20.15 -1.73 14.67
C ASP A 263 20.44 -1.38 13.18
N ASP A 264 19.88 -2.11 12.25
CA ASP A 264 19.97 -1.86 10.80
C ASP A 264 18.86 -0.92 10.28
N TYR A 265 18.07 -0.34 11.17
CA TYR A 265 16.91 0.51 10.84
C TYR A 265 15.82 -0.22 10.05
N MET A 266 15.71 -1.54 10.19
CA MET A 266 14.68 -2.33 9.54
C MET A 266 13.63 -2.79 10.57
N PRO A 267 12.33 -2.78 10.23
CA PRO A 267 11.32 -3.33 11.10
C PRO A 267 11.40 -4.86 11.10
N MET A 268 11.25 -5.46 12.25
CA MET A 268 10.86 -6.87 12.36
C MET A 268 9.47 -7.03 11.75
N TRP A 269 9.14 -8.20 11.22
CA TRP A 269 7.82 -8.44 10.64
C TRP A 269 6.67 -8.18 11.63
N ASP A 270 6.94 -8.38 12.91
CA ASP A 270 6.07 -7.99 14.02
C ASP A 270 6.92 -7.47 15.18
N PHE A 271 6.55 -6.35 15.77
CA PHE A 271 7.32 -5.66 16.79
C PHE A 271 7.28 -6.34 18.18
N ALA A 272 6.38 -7.31 18.39
CA ALA A 272 6.33 -8.10 19.63
C ALA A 272 7.30 -9.30 19.61
N VAL A 273 7.85 -9.67 18.45
CA VAL A 273 8.75 -10.83 18.34
C VAL A 273 10.11 -10.52 18.98
N LYS A 274 10.52 -11.37 19.93
CA LYS A 274 11.74 -11.21 20.72
C LYS A 274 12.71 -12.38 20.50
N GLU A 275 13.96 -12.19 20.91
CA GLU A 275 14.97 -13.24 20.88
C GLU A 275 14.47 -14.53 21.56
N GLY A 276 14.69 -15.67 20.90
CA GLY A 276 14.19 -16.97 21.32
C GLY A 276 12.79 -17.34 20.84
N MET A 277 12.01 -16.39 20.26
CA MET A 277 10.74 -16.68 19.63
C MET A 277 10.92 -17.20 18.20
N LYS A 278 9.96 -17.99 17.71
CA LYS A 278 9.89 -18.43 16.29
C LYS A 278 9.88 -17.20 15.38
N CYS A 279 10.69 -17.23 14.34
CA CYS A 279 10.80 -16.14 13.35
C CYS A 279 11.41 -14.83 13.90
N TYR A 280 12.14 -14.88 15.01
CA TYR A 280 13.00 -13.78 15.41
C TYR A 280 14.05 -13.51 14.31
N GLY A 281 14.34 -12.23 14.04
CA GLY A 281 15.25 -11.82 12.97
C GLY A 281 14.61 -11.73 11.58
N CYS A 282 13.35 -12.18 11.41
CA CYS A 282 12.61 -11.96 10.18
C CYS A 282 12.17 -10.49 10.08
N ILE A 283 12.74 -9.78 9.12
CA ILE A 283 12.38 -8.38 8.82
C ILE A 283 11.27 -8.30 7.78
N ASP A 284 10.70 -7.12 7.61
CA ASP A 284 9.77 -6.82 6.52
C ASP A 284 10.21 -5.56 5.75
N THR A 285 10.88 -5.76 4.61
CA THR A 285 11.32 -4.65 3.75
C THR A 285 10.16 -3.89 3.14
N SER A 286 9.00 -4.53 2.92
CA SER A 286 7.81 -3.82 2.45
C SER A 286 7.28 -2.84 3.49
N ALA A 287 7.28 -3.21 4.77
CA ALA A 287 6.93 -2.29 5.86
C ALA A 287 7.90 -1.09 5.93
N ALA A 288 9.22 -1.35 5.74
CA ALA A 288 10.22 -0.29 5.66
C ALA A 288 9.98 0.67 4.49
N ALA A 289 9.67 0.14 3.30
CA ALA A 289 9.44 0.94 2.10
C ALA A 289 8.19 1.84 2.23
N ILE A 290 7.08 1.28 2.74
CA ILE A 290 5.85 2.03 3.03
C ILE A 290 6.10 3.12 4.07
N ALA A 291 6.77 2.76 5.17
CA ALA A 291 7.08 3.72 6.24
C ALA A 291 8.03 4.83 5.74
N ALA A 292 9.05 4.52 4.94
CA ALA A 292 9.96 5.51 4.38
C ALA A 292 9.22 6.50 3.47
N SER A 293 8.31 6.03 2.59
CA SER A 293 7.45 6.89 1.77
C SER A 293 6.61 7.84 2.64
N ALA A 294 5.98 7.30 3.69
CA ALA A 294 5.19 8.10 4.63
C ALA A 294 6.05 9.10 5.43
N PHE A 295 7.24 8.71 5.87
CA PHE A 295 8.12 9.56 6.66
C PHE A 295 8.65 10.76 5.86
N TYR A 296 8.95 10.59 4.58
CA TYR A 296 9.28 11.74 3.73
C TYR A 296 8.11 12.73 3.62
N ARG A 297 6.86 12.23 3.54
CA ARG A 297 5.66 13.08 3.54
C ARG A 297 5.46 13.78 4.90
N LEU A 298 5.71 13.09 6.01
CA LEU A 298 5.65 13.68 7.35
C LEU A 298 6.73 14.75 7.56
N TYR A 299 7.92 14.56 7.00
CA TYR A 299 8.96 15.58 6.98
C TYR A 299 8.49 16.85 6.24
N ASP A 300 7.90 16.70 5.04
CA ASP A 300 7.43 17.83 4.24
C ASP A 300 6.44 18.74 4.98
N VAL A 301 5.61 18.17 5.85
CA VAL A 301 4.56 18.93 6.57
C VAL A 301 4.99 19.41 7.94
N SER A 302 6.03 18.84 8.52
CA SER A 302 6.48 19.19 9.88
C SER A 302 7.85 19.84 9.95
N GLU A 303 8.64 19.72 8.87
CA GLU A 303 10.07 20.09 8.83
C GLU A 303 10.91 19.40 9.93
N ASN A 304 10.37 18.33 10.56
CA ASN A 304 11.05 17.57 11.60
C ASN A 304 12.02 16.57 10.97
N GLU A 305 13.31 16.89 11.04
CA GLU A 305 14.44 16.12 10.49
C GLU A 305 14.42 14.64 10.92
N LYS A 306 13.85 14.32 12.07
CA LYS A 306 13.71 12.94 12.57
C LYS A 306 13.10 12.02 11.50
N TYR A 307 12.02 12.44 10.86
CA TYR A 307 11.32 11.57 9.89
C TYR A 307 12.17 11.36 8.63
N ARG A 308 12.80 12.42 8.10
CA ARG A 308 13.71 12.30 6.95
C ARG A 308 14.92 11.43 7.29
N ASP A 309 15.52 11.60 8.46
CA ASP A 309 16.72 10.87 8.86
C ASP A 309 16.45 9.36 8.97
N TYR A 310 15.29 8.97 9.54
CA TYR A 310 14.93 7.56 9.62
C TYR A 310 14.51 6.99 8.26
N ALA A 311 13.82 7.74 7.42
CA ALA A 311 13.54 7.35 6.04
C ALA A 311 14.83 7.14 5.24
N ASP A 312 15.82 8.05 5.35
CA ASP A 312 17.12 7.94 4.69
C ASP A 312 17.90 6.69 5.17
N LYS A 313 17.87 6.37 6.46
CA LYS A 313 18.53 5.18 7.02
C LYS A 313 17.89 3.89 6.52
N MET A 314 16.56 3.79 6.56
CA MET A 314 15.82 2.64 6.01
C MET A 314 16.09 2.48 4.51
N LEU A 315 15.99 3.57 3.74
CA LEU A 315 16.23 3.55 2.31
C LEU A 315 17.66 3.12 1.97
N MET A 316 18.66 3.62 2.70
CA MET A 316 20.05 3.22 2.55
C MET A 316 20.25 1.73 2.83
N THR A 317 19.66 1.21 3.90
CA THR A 317 19.74 -0.22 4.23
C THR A 317 19.07 -1.07 3.12
N MET A 318 17.91 -0.67 2.62
CA MET A 318 17.25 -1.36 1.50
C MET A 318 18.14 -1.36 0.25
N MET A 319 18.68 -0.22 -0.17
CA MET A 319 19.57 -0.11 -1.34
C MET A 319 20.83 -0.97 -1.22
N THR A 320 21.42 -1.07 -0.03
CA THR A 320 22.73 -1.72 0.12
C THR A 320 22.66 -3.20 0.48
N LYS A 321 21.55 -3.67 1.06
CA LYS A 321 21.45 -5.04 1.58
C LYS A 321 20.37 -5.88 0.89
N TYR A 322 19.30 -5.26 0.36
CA TYR A 322 18.08 -5.97 -0.05
C TYR A 322 17.61 -5.64 -1.46
N SER A 323 18.27 -4.68 -2.14
CA SER A 323 17.89 -4.29 -3.49
C SER A 323 18.52 -5.18 -4.55
N HIS A 324 17.71 -5.54 -5.54
CA HIS A 324 18.09 -6.23 -6.75
C HIS A 324 17.97 -5.34 -8.01
N ALA A 325 17.88 -4.01 -7.86
CA ALA A 325 17.69 -3.10 -8.98
C ALA A 325 18.74 -3.24 -10.08
N HIS A 326 19.97 -3.64 -9.71
CA HIS A 326 21.09 -3.84 -10.62
C HIS A 326 21.40 -5.31 -10.97
N ASP A 327 20.64 -6.27 -10.44
CA ASP A 327 20.76 -7.68 -10.79
C ASP A 327 19.94 -7.98 -12.05
N GLU A 328 20.61 -8.24 -13.17
CA GLU A 328 19.97 -8.53 -14.46
C GLU A 328 19.24 -9.89 -14.50
N ASN A 329 19.51 -10.78 -13.55
CA ASN A 329 18.85 -12.09 -13.45
C ASN A 329 17.59 -12.05 -12.57
N SER A 330 17.32 -10.92 -11.93
CA SER A 330 16.17 -10.70 -11.05
C SER A 330 15.09 -9.84 -11.73
N GLU A 331 13.83 -10.17 -11.50
CA GLU A 331 12.67 -9.35 -11.88
C GLU A 331 12.19 -8.45 -10.74
N VAL A 332 12.59 -8.75 -9.51
CA VAL A 332 12.17 -8.01 -8.31
C VAL A 332 13.12 -6.85 -7.98
N LEU A 333 12.61 -5.86 -7.23
CA LEU A 333 13.44 -4.78 -6.68
C LEU A 333 13.88 -5.07 -5.25
N LEU A 334 12.99 -5.57 -4.38
CA LEU A 334 13.29 -5.86 -2.98
C LEU A 334 13.05 -7.33 -2.65
N GLU A 335 13.97 -7.92 -1.88
CA GLU A 335 13.77 -9.17 -1.18
C GLU A 335 13.40 -8.93 0.29
N LYS A 336 13.07 -10.00 1.03
CA LYS A 336 12.76 -9.99 2.45
C LYS A 336 11.49 -9.24 2.85
N CYS A 337 10.49 -9.16 1.95
CA CYS A 337 9.13 -8.81 2.36
C CYS A 337 8.52 -9.95 3.18
N TYR A 338 7.81 -9.61 4.24
CA TYR A 338 7.02 -10.60 4.98
C TYR A 338 5.81 -11.04 4.15
N CYS A 339 5.76 -12.32 3.84
CA CYS A 339 4.65 -12.98 3.17
C CYS A 339 4.23 -14.17 4.04
N GLY A 340 3.36 -13.93 4.99
CA GLY A 340 2.94 -14.91 5.98
C GLY A 340 1.50 -15.37 5.80
N GLY A 341 1.13 -16.34 6.63
CA GLY A 341 -0.19 -16.93 6.67
C GLY A 341 -0.26 -17.95 7.80
N PHE A 342 -1.19 -18.88 7.68
CA PHE A 342 -1.31 -20.02 8.58
C PHE A 342 -1.17 -21.32 7.77
N ASP A 343 -0.54 -22.33 8.34
CA ASP A 343 -0.51 -23.67 7.79
C ASP A 343 -1.84 -24.42 8.04
N GLU A 344 -1.92 -25.67 7.60
CA GLU A 344 -3.08 -26.55 7.77
C GLU A 344 -3.43 -26.85 9.23
N ASN A 345 -2.47 -26.65 10.14
CA ASN A 345 -2.63 -26.85 11.58
C ASN A 345 -2.99 -25.56 12.31
N GLY A 346 -3.10 -24.45 11.59
CA GLY A 346 -3.32 -23.12 12.17
C GLY A 346 -2.07 -22.47 12.76
N GLU A 347 -0.87 -23.02 12.49
CA GLU A 347 0.38 -22.41 12.93
C GLU A 347 0.81 -21.29 11.97
N ARG A 348 1.37 -20.21 12.55
CA ARG A 348 1.89 -19.08 11.78
C ARG A 348 3.08 -19.49 10.92
N ILE A 349 2.97 -19.22 9.60
CA ILE A 349 4.06 -19.31 8.64
C ILE A 349 4.61 -17.90 8.41
N VAL A 350 5.94 -17.77 8.44
CA VAL A 350 6.66 -16.53 8.11
C VAL A 350 7.58 -16.81 6.94
N ASN A 351 7.21 -16.32 5.77
CA ASN A 351 8.04 -16.36 4.57
C ASN A 351 8.65 -14.98 4.33
N GLN A 352 9.91 -14.94 3.94
CA GLN A 352 10.61 -13.73 3.51
C GLN A 352 10.85 -13.81 2.01
N TRP A 353 9.87 -13.36 1.24
CA TRP A 353 9.85 -13.39 -0.22
C TRP A 353 9.99 -11.97 -0.79
N SER A 354 9.82 -11.83 -2.08
CA SER A 354 9.64 -10.54 -2.75
C SER A 354 8.17 -10.30 -3.04
N ALA A 355 7.74 -9.05 -2.98
CA ALA A 355 6.36 -8.67 -3.19
C ALA A 355 6.27 -7.36 -3.97
N ILE A 356 5.40 -7.32 -4.99
CA ILE A 356 5.28 -6.16 -5.89
C ILE A 356 4.90 -4.87 -5.18
N PHE A 357 4.13 -4.95 -4.08
CA PHE A 357 3.83 -3.77 -3.26
C PHE A 357 5.06 -3.24 -2.52
N GLY A 358 6.00 -4.11 -2.11
CA GLY A 358 7.29 -3.68 -1.56
C GLY A 358 8.11 -2.93 -2.60
N ASP A 359 8.18 -3.44 -3.82
CA ASP A 359 8.88 -2.81 -4.95
C ASP A 359 8.28 -1.43 -5.29
N TYR A 360 6.93 -1.33 -5.29
CA TYR A 360 6.23 -0.08 -5.55
C TYR A 360 6.61 1.01 -4.54
N PHE A 361 6.49 0.72 -3.24
CA PHE A 361 6.79 1.73 -2.22
C PHE A 361 8.29 2.04 -2.14
N TYR A 362 9.14 1.09 -2.47
CA TYR A 362 10.57 1.34 -2.62
C TYR A 362 10.85 2.36 -3.72
N MET A 363 10.25 2.19 -4.89
CA MET A 363 10.35 3.15 -5.98
C MET A 363 9.77 4.52 -5.61
N GLU A 364 8.60 4.55 -4.96
CA GLU A 364 7.97 5.80 -4.49
C GLU A 364 8.90 6.55 -3.53
N ALA A 365 9.52 5.86 -2.56
CA ALA A 365 10.46 6.44 -1.61
C ALA A 365 11.73 6.98 -2.30
N LEU A 366 12.28 6.24 -3.26
CA LEU A 366 13.45 6.67 -4.06
C LEU A 366 13.16 7.94 -4.84
N LEU A 367 12.04 7.97 -5.57
CA LEU A 367 11.63 9.14 -6.37
C LEU A 367 11.40 10.35 -5.47
N LYS A 368 10.65 10.18 -4.37
CA LYS A 368 10.41 11.26 -3.41
C LYS A 368 11.73 11.81 -2.85
N ARG A 369 12.65 10.94 -2.47
CA ARG A 369 13.96 11.34 -1.93
C ARG A 369 14.88 12.00 -2.97
N SER A 370 14.72 11.67 -4.24
CA SER A 370 15.48 12.30 -5.33
C SER A 370 15.07 13.76 -5.59
N GLY A 371 13.90 14.17 -5.09
CA GLY A 371 13.26 15.45 -5.38
C GLY A 371 12.22 15.37 -6.51
N PHE A 372 11.98 14.18 -7.08
CA PHE A 372 10.89 13.95 -8.01
C PHE A 372 9.62 13.60 -7.24
N ASP A 373 8.82 14.63 -6.95
CA ASP A 373 7.61 14.48 -6.15
C ASP A 373 6.40 14.13 -7.02
N ILE A 374 6.17 12.85 -7.21
CA ILE A 374 4.92 12.34 -7.77
C ILE A 374 4.06 11.79 -6.63
N ASP A 375 2.87 12.36 -6.45
CA ASP A 375 1.93 11.87 -5.44
C ASP A 375 0.86 11.01 -6.12
N MET A 376 1.00 9.69 -6.00
CA MET A 376 0.11 8.69 -6.62
C MET A 376 -1.23 8.53 -5.86
N TRP A 377 -1.41 9.24 -4.74
CA TRP A 377 -2.55 9.05 -3.84
C TRP A 377 -3.55 10.20 -3.85
N LYS A 378 -3.33 11.19 -4.72
CA LYS A 378 -4.26 12.31 -4.92
C LYS A 378 -4.42 12.66 -6.40
N LEU A 379 -5.47 13.38 -6.73
CA LEU A 379 -5.76 13.75 -8.11
C LEU A 379 -4.87 14.90 -8.60
N ASN A 380 -4.56 15.88 -7.76
CA ASN A 380 -3.75 17.08 -8.05
C ASN A 380 -2.80 17.37 -6.90
#